data_b7eaaa5a14aa3f413264446574513682
#
_entry.id   b7eaaa5a14aa3f413264446574513682
#
_cell.length_a   1.000
_cell.length_b   1.000
_cell.length_c   1.000
_cell.angle_alpha   90.00
_cell.angle_beta   90.00
_cell.angle_gamma   90.00
#
_symmetry.space_group_name_H-M   'P 1'
#
loop_
_entity.id
_entity.type
_entity.pdbx_description
1 polymer ?
#
loop_
_entity_poly.entity_id
_entity_poly.type
_entity_poly.pdbx_seq_one_letter_code
_entity_poly.pdbx_strand_id
1 'polypeptide(L)'
;MIDASVFRILDANLNRSREACRVLDDAVRFLLDDPAASAFFKAARAELARLAAPHRRELLAARDSAGDVGREADRPGKRRRDVSALVAANFGRLAEALRSIEEYGRVVSPALSNAACRLRFRAYDAEKALAVRLDRPGRIAAARLYVILTEAIALRPLEAVARAALAGGAGALQLREKSWGTRKLVRVGRRLLNLARRRGALLIVNDRVDAARSIGADGVHLGRKDMPLSEARRILGDFAFLGATTHSIAEARAALRHGADYLSCGPMFPTDTKPDVTPRGFWYARALERLSDVPVFAIGGITPLNVTRVLSTGLRHVAVCSSVIAADDPAAAAKAFLRRLERIQVPVPMGPGRRA
;
A
#
# COMPACT_ATOMS: atom_id res chain seq x y z
N MET A 1 -16.98 -43.35 20.39
CA MET A 1 -17.99 -42.31 20.08
C MET A 1 -17.30 -40.95 20.29
N ILE A 2 -17.33 -40.06 19.34
CA ILE A 2 -16.73 -38.70 19.51
C ILE A 2 -17.64 -37.88 20.40
N ASP A 3 -17.08 -37.18 21.39
CA ASP A 3 -17.82 -36.36 22.34
C ASP A 3 -18.54 -35.19 21.60
N ALA A 4 -19.83 -34.98 21.95
CA ALA A 4 -20.63 -33.89 21.36
C ALA A 4 -20.03 -32.50 21.61
N SER A 5 -19.28 -32.33 22.70
CA SER A 5 -18.56 -31.08 22.99
C SER A 5 -17.51 -30.73 21.94
N VAL A 6 -16.85 -31.73 21.32
CA VAL A 6 -15.90 -31.53 20.23
C VAL A 6 -16.61 -30.96 18.99
N PHE A 7 -17.77 -31.48 18.63
CA PHE A 7 -18.58 -30.94 17.53
C PHE A 7 -19.09 -29.53 17.81
N ARG A 8 -19.45 -29.22 19.07
CA ARG A 8 -19.83 -27.85 19.48
C ARG A 8 -18.68 -26.86 19.28
N ILE A 9 -17.46 -27.24 19.70
CA ILE A 9 -16.26 -26.39 19.48
C ILE A 9 -15.99 -26.19 18.00
N LEU A 10 -16.07 -27.26 17.19
CA LEU A 10 -15.86 -27.17 15.75
C LEU A 10 -16.94 -26.30 15.08
N ASP A 11 -18.23 -26.46 15.43
CA ASP A 11 -19.31 -25.63 14.87
C ASP A 11 -19.09 -24.14 15.14
N ALA A 12 -18.76 -23.77 16.38
CA ALA A 12 -18.49 -22.39 16.75
C ALA A 12 -17.33 -21.80 15.97
N ASN A 13 -16.22 -22.52 15.83
CA ASN A 13 -15.03 -22.02 15.15
C ASN A 13 -15.15 -22.03 13.61
N LEU A 14 -15.90 -22.97 13.02
CA LEU A 14 -16.25 -22.94 11.61
C LEU A 14 -17.09 -21.69 11.28
N ASN A 15 -18.05 -21.33 12.11
CA ASN A 15 -18.85 -20.12 11.94
C ASN A 15 -17.98 -18.85 12.10
N ARG A 16 -17.16 -18.75 13.16
CA ARG A 16 -16.22 -17.63 13.37
C ARG A 16 -15.27 -17.43 12.17
N SER A 17 -14.73 -18.53 11.62
CA SER A 17 -13.86 -18.48 10.45
C SER A 17 -14.60 -17.95 9.22
N ARG A 18 -15.85 -18.39 8.99
CA ARG A 18 -16.66 -17.93 7.86
C ARG A 18 -17.01 -16.45 7.97
N GLU A 19 -17.37 -15.98 9.14
CA GLU A 19 -17.68 -14.57 9.41
C GLU A 19 -16.44 -13.69 9.23
N ALA A 20 -15.32 -14.07 9.81
CA ALA A 20 -14.06 -13.34 9.63
C ALA A 20 -13.64 -13.27 8.17
N CYS A 21 -13.68 -14.39 7.43
CA CYS A 21 -13.40 -14.40 5.99
C CYS A 21 -14.38 -13.50 5.21
N ARG A 22 -15.64 -13.37 5.63
CA ARG A 22 -16.60 -12.49 4.98
C ARG A 22 -16.23 -11.02 5.14
N VAL A 23 -15.94 -10.59 6.37
CA VAL A 23 -15.51 -9.22 6.64
C VAL A 23 -14.22 -8.87 5.90
N LEU A 24 -13.26 -9.80 5.85
CA LEU A 24 -12.01 -9.62 5.11
C LEU A 24 -12.24 -9.58 3.59
N ASP A 25 -13.12 -10.43 3.05
CA ASP A 25 -13.52 -10.39 1.61
C ASP A 25 -14.15 -9.04 1.25
N ASP A 26 -15.03 -8.50 2.09
CA ASP A 26 -15.65 -7.21 1.86
C ASP A 26 -14.61 -6.07 1.87
N ALA A 27 -13.63 -6.11 2.79
CA ALA A 27 -12.55 -5.13 2.82
C ALA A 27 -11.69 -5.17 1.55
N VAL A 28 -11.26 -6.36 1.08
CA VAL A 28 -10.42 -6.46 -0.12
C VAL A 28 -11.18 -6.15 -1.40
N ARG A 29 -12.49 -6.42 -1.46
CA ARG A 29 -13.32 -6.13 -2.63
C ARG A 29 -13.65 -4.66 -2.76
N PHE A 30 -14.13 -4.04 -1.70
CA PHE A 30 -14.72 -2.70 -1.77
C PHE A 30 -13.75 -1.58 -1.44
N LEU A 31 -12.67 -1.86 -0.71
CA LEU A 31 -11.69 -0.83 -0.35
C LEU A 31 -10.41 -0.93 -1.17
N LEU A 32 -9.99 -2.15 -1.55
CA LEU A 32 -8.69 -2.36 -2.21
C LEU A 32 -8.81 -2.78 -3.68
N ASP A 33 -10.02 -3.09 -4.15
CA ASP A 33 -10.27 -3.65 -5.49
C ASP A 33 -9.31 -4.81 -5.82
N ASP A 34 -9.15 -5.77 -4.87
CA ASP A 34 -8.20 -6.88 -5.01
C ASP A 34 -8.92 -8.20 -5.30
N PRO A 35 -9.05 -8.59 -6.59
CA PRO A 35 -9.72 -9.82 -6.96
C PRO A 35 -8.98 -11.08 -6.50
N ALA A 36 -7.65 -11.04 -6.36
CA ALA A 36 -6.86 -12.19 -5.95
C ALA A 36 -7.06 -12.49 -4.46
N ALA A 37 -6.99 -11.46 -3.61
CA ALA A 37 -7.28 -11.60 -2.19
C ALA A 37 -8.75 -12.00 -1.94
N SER A 38 -9.71 -11.45 -2.69
CA SER A 38 -11.12 -11.86 -2.64
C SER A 38 -11.30 -13.34 -3.00
N ALA A 39 -10.64 -13.82 -4.06
CA ALA A 39 -10.68 -15.22 -4.46
C ALA A 39 -10.16 -16.16 -3.34
N PHE A 40 -9.09 -15.73 -2.63
CA PHE A 40 -8.56 -16.48 -1.49
C PHE A 40 -9.61 -16.67 -0.39
N PHE A 41 -10.27 -15.59 0.09
CA PHE A 41 -11.26 -15.69 1.18
C PHE A 41 -12.50 -16.48 0.77
N LYS A 42 -12.94 -16.36 -0.49
CA LYS A 42 -14.04 -17.19 -1.04
C LYS A 42 -13.67 -18.65 -1.09
N ALA A 43 -12.47 -18.99 -1.57
CA ALA A 43 -11.99 -20.36 -1.64
C ALA A 43 -11.82 -20.99 -0.24
N ALA A 44 -11.29 -20.23 0.72
CA ALA A 44 -11.14 -20.68 2.11
C ALA A 44 -12.50 -21.04 2.75
N ARG A 45 -13.50 -20.18 2.57
CA ARG A 45 -14.88 -20.46 3.04
C ARG A 45 -15.48 -21.69 2.38
N ALA A 46 -15.30 -21.84 1.06
CA ALA A 46 -15.83 -22.99 0.30
C ALA A 46 -15.13 -24.29 0.72
N GLU A 47 -13.82 -24.29 0.91
CA GLU A 47 -13.04 -25.46 1.34
C GLU A 47 -13.47 -25.92 2.74
N LEU A 48 -13.56 -25.02 3.71
CA LEU A 48 -14.02 -25.35 5.08
C LEU A 48 -15.45 -25.88 5.07
N ALA A 49 -16.36 -25.26 4.31
CA ALA A 49 -17.74 -25.72 4.21
C ALA A 49 -17.86 -27.12 3.61
N ARG A 50 -17.11 -27.39 2.54
CA ARG A 50 -17.08 -28.71 1.88
C ARG A 50 -16.57 -29.81 2.80
N LEU A 51 -15.49 -29.54 3.56
CA LEU A 51 -14.89 -30.51 4.46
C LEU A 51 -15.72 -30.75 5.73
N ALA A 52 -16.49 -29.75 6.16
CA ALA A 52 -17.42 -29.87 7.28
C ALA A 52 -18.76 -30.54 6.88
N ALA A 53 -19.11 -30.60 5.60
CA ALA A 53 -20.39 -31.10 5.12
C ALA A 53 -20.71 -32.54 5.56
N PRO A 54 -19.77 -33.51 5.59
CA PRO A 54 -20.05 -34.86 6.09
C PRO A 54 -20.49 -34.91 7.56
N HIS A 55 -20.10 -33.93 8.35
CA HIS A 55 -20.39 -33.86 9.80
C HIS A 55 -21.49 -32.82 10.12
N ARG A 56 -22.23 -32.35 9.12
CA ARG A 56 -23.22 -31.28 9.28
C ARG A 56 -24.29 -31.58 10.32
N ARG A 57 -24.72 -32.83 10.39
CA ARG A 57 -25.78 -33.25 11.34
C ARG A 57 -25.29 -33.15 12.77
N GLU A 58 -24.12 -33.67 13.05
CA GLU A 58 -23.48 -33.66 14.37
C GLU A 58 -23.13 -32.23 14.79
N LEU A 59 -22.57 -31.43 13.91
CA LEU A 59 -22.26 -30.03 14.17
C LEU A 59 -23.51 -29.22 14.53
N LEU A 60 -24.61 -29.43 13.81
CA LEU A 60 -25.86 -28.72 14.05
C LEU A 60 -26.52 -29.20 15.34
N ALA A 61 -26.53 -30.53 15.60
CA ALA A 61 -27.11 -31.11 16.82
C ALA A 61 -26.35 -30.72 18.11
N ALA A 62 -25.02 -30.47 17.98
CA ALA A 62 -24.19 -30.04 19.08
C ALA A 62 -24.29 -28.54 19.41
N ARG A 63 -24.92 -27.74 18.51
CA ARG A 63 -25.05 -26.30 18.69
C ARG A 63 -25.94 -25.96 19.88
N ASP A 64 -25.37 -25.23 20.85
CA ASP A 64 -26.07 -24.69 22.00
C ASP A 64 -25.60 -23.25 22.26
N SER A 65 -26.32 -22.29 21.68
CA SER A 65 -26.02 -20.88 21.86
C SER A 65 -26.65 -20.29 23.13
N ALA A 66 -27.63 -20.97 23.74
CA ALA A 66 -28.28 -20.53 24.98
C ALA A 66 -27.44 -20.87 26.21
N GLY A 67 -26.81 -22.05 26.20
CA GLY A 67 -25.95 -22.54 27.29
C GLY A 67 -24.46 -22.17 27.12
N ASP A 68 -24.09 -21.22 26.23
CA ASP A 68 -22.72 -20.81 26.07
C ASP A 68 -22.31 -19.82 27.18
N VAL A 69 -21.47 -20.29 28.09
CA VAL A 69 -20.93 -19.50 29.23
C VAL A 69 -20.10 -18.30 28.77
N GLY A 70 -19.63 -18.28 27.52
CA GLY A 70 -18.91 -17.15 26.90
C GLY A 70 -19.81 -16.05 26.38
N ARG A 71 -21.13 -16.27 26.26
CA ARG A 71 -22.08 -15.34 25.64
C ARG A 71 -22.17 -13.99 26.36
N GLU A 72 -22.13 -13.99 27.68
CA GLU A 72 -22.19 -12.75 28.48
C GLU A 72 -20.90 -11.92 28.42
N ALA A 73 -19.79 -12.56 28.15
CA ALA A 73 -18.50 -11.87 27.96
C ALA A 73 -18.38 -11.14 26.62
N ASP A 74 -19.24 -11.47 25.63
CA ASP A 74 -19.23 -10.87 24.29
C ASP A 74 -20.02 -9.53 24.28
N ARG A 75 -19.53 -8.58 25.09
CA ARG A 75 -20.08 -7.21 25.11
C ARG A 75 -19.92 -6.54 23.76
N PRO A 76 -20.84 -5.61 23.36
CA PRO A 76 -20.70 -4.84 22.12
C PRO A 76 -19.31 -4.26 22.01
N GLY A 77 -18.60 -4.58 20.93
CA GLY A 77 -17.20 -4.28 20.77
C GLY A 77 -16.94 -2.76 20.83
N LYS A 78 -15.85 -2.34 21.46
CA LYS A 78 -15.39 -0.96 21.43
C LYS A 78 -15.26 -0.49 19.98
N ARG A 79 -15.56 0.81 19.72
CA ARG A 79 -15.37 1.43 18.42
C ARG A 79 -13.96 1.14 17.89
N ARG A 80 -13.84 0.63 16.68
CA ARG A 80 -12.54 0.44 16.02
C ARG A 80 -11.99 1.82 15.62
N ARG A 81 -10.68 2.01 15.76
CA ARG A 81 -10.02 3.27 15.43
C ARG A 81 -10.15 3.60 13.93
N ASP A 82 -9.91 2.60 13.09
CA ASP A 82 -9.88 2.72 11.63
C ASP A 82 -10.10 1.34 10.98
N VAL A 83 -10.10 1.33 9.64
CA VAL A 83 -10.27 0.11 8.84
C VAL A 83 -9.11 -0.87 9.04
N SER A 84 -7.88 -0.39 9.22
CA SER A 84 -6.72 -1.26 9.47
C SER A 84 -6.89 -2.05 10.76
N ALA A 85 -7.35 -1.39 11.83
CA ALA A 85 -7.66 -2.05 13.11
C ALA A 85 -8.82 -3.04 12.99
N LEU A 86 -9.82 -2.77 12.12
CA LEU A 86 -10.91 -3.70 11.84
C LEU A 86 -10.39 -4.96 11.12
N VAL A 87 -9.57 -4.78 10.09
CA VAL A 87 -8.98 -5.86 9.29
C VAL A 87 -8.07 -6.73 10.15
N ALA A 88 -7.15 -6.13 10.93
CA ALA A 88 -6.24 -6.84 11.83
C ALA A 88 -7.01 -7.70 12.85
N ALA A 89 -8.07 -7.16 13.45
CA ALA A 89 -8.89 -7.92 14.40
C ALA A 89 -9.62 -9.11 13.77
N ASN A 90 -10.02 -9.01 12.49
CA ASN A 90 -10.67 -10.15 11.81
C ASN A 90 -9.64 -11.20 11.35
N PHE A 91 -8.40 -10.82 11.02
CA PHE A 91 -7.32 -11.78 10.83
C PHE A 91 -7.01 -12.53 12.12
N GLY A 92 -6.92 -11.85 13.27
CA GLY A 92 -6.76 -12.50 14.57
C GLY A 92 -7.85 -13.54 14.83
N ARG A 93 -9.13 -13.16 14.68
CA ARG A 93 -10.27 -14.07 14.83
C ARG A 93 -10.20 -15.26 13.87
N LEU A 94 -9.81 -15.04 12.62
CA LEU A 94 -9.65 -16.11 11.62
C LEU A 94 -8.53 -17.08 12.03
N ALA A 95 -7.37 -16.56 12.45
CA ALA A 95 -6.24 -17.38 12.86
C ALA A 95 -6.54 -18.23 14.12
N GLU A 96 -7.19 -17.64 15.13
CA GLU A 96 -7.60 -18.32 16.35
C GLU A 96 -8.64 -19.43 16.06
N ALA A 97 -9.64 -19.12 15.25
CA ALA A 97 -10.65 -20.08 14.86
C ALA A 97 -10.07 -21.23 14.03
N LEU A 98 -9.18 -20.92 13.06
CA LEU A 98 -8.49 -21.96 12.28
C LEU A 98 -7.59 -22.83 13.16
N ARG A 99 -6.92 -22.26 14.19
CA ARG A 99 -6.14 -23.06 15.13
C ARG A 99 -7.00 -24.03 15.93
N SER A 100 -8.15 -23.57 16.39
CA SER A 100 -9.10 -24.46 17.09
C SER A 100 -9.61 -25.58 16.17
N ILE A 101 -9.95 -25.26 14.92
CA ILE A 101 -10.38 -26.28 13.94
C ILE A 101 -9.23 -27.25 13.64
N GLU A 102 -7.99 -26.79 13.55
CA GLU A 102 -6.81 -27.65 13.36
C GLU A 102 -6.67 -28.66 14.50
N GLU A 103 -6.75 -28.22 15.76
CA GLU A 103 -6.55 -29.10 16.91
C GLU A 103 -7.73 -30.08 17.12
N TYR A 104 -8.94 -29.59 17.21
CA TYR A 104 -10.11 -30.42 17.44
C TYR A 104 -10.51 -31.25 16.20
N GLY A 105 -10.17 -30.76 15.01
CA GLY A 105 -10.34 -31.51 13.76
C GLY A 105 -9.53 -32.79 13.69
N ARG A 106 -8.41 -32.91 14.41
CA ARG A 106 -7.62 -34.17 14.51
C ARG A 106 -8.43 -35.33 15.05
N VAL A 107 -9.43 -35.06 15.93
CA VAL A 107 -10.28 -36.06 16.53
C VAL A 107 -11.39 -36.50 15.57
N VAL A 108 -11.87 -35.61 14.70
CA VAL A 108 -13.07 -35.83 13.87
C VAL A 108 -12.71 -36.10 12.40
N SER A 109 -11.83 -35.30 11.82
CA SER A 109 -11.50 -35.33 10.39
C SER A 109 -10.10 -34.81 10.15
N PRO A 110 -9.10 -35.68 9.92
CA PRO A 110 -7.74 -35.25 9.55
C PRO A 110 -7.71 -34.32 8.34
N ALA A 111 -8.62 -34.51 7.38
CA ALA A 111 -8.72 -33.64 6.20
C ALA A 111 -9.11 -32.21 6.58
N LEU A 112 -10.06 -32.03 7.50
CA LEU A 112 -10.46 -30.71 8.00
C LEU A 112 -9.32 -30.06 8.81
N SER A 113 -8.64 -30.82 9.67
CA SER A 113 -7.48 -30.36 10.44
C SER A 113 -6.36 -29.86 9.53
N ASN A 114 -5.97 -30.65 8.53
CA ASN A 114 -4.91 -30.30 7.59
C ASN A 114 -5.27 -29.06 6.73
N ALA A 115 -6.54 -28.93 6.33
CA ALA A 115 -7.00 -27.75 5.61
C ALA A 115 -6.94 -26.50 6.47
N ALA A 116 -7.39 -26.57 7.72
CA ALA A 116 -7.32 -25.44 8.67
C ALA A 116 -5.87 -24.98 8.89
N CYS A 117 -4.94 -25.92 9.06
CA CYS A 117 -3.51 -25.63 9.17
C CYS A 117 -2.98 -24.85 7.95
N ARG A 118 -3.21 -25.36 6.72
CA ARG A 118 -2.80 -24.68 5.49
C ARG A 118 -3.42 -23.30 5.35
N LEU A 119 -4.71 -23.17 5.62
CA LEU A 119 -5.44 -21.90 5.53
C LEU A 119 -4.93 -20.88 6.53
N ARG A 120 -4.55 -21.31 7.75
CA ARG A 120 -3.99 -20.42 8.78
C ARG A 120 -2.68 -19.78 8.34
N PHE A 121 -1.75 -20.55 7.78
CA PHE A 121 -0.50 -19.98 7.26
C PHE A 121 -0.74 -19.04 6.07
N ARG A 122 -1.63 -19.40 5.16
CA ARG A 122 -2.02 -18.52 4.06
C ARG A 122 -2.73 -17.24 4.54
N ALA A 123 -3.47 -17.31 5.65
CA ALA A 123 -4.07 -16.14 6.26
C ALA A 123 -3.01 -15.19 6.84
N TYR A 124 -1.92 -15.70 7.44
CA TYR A 124 -0.79 -14.87 7.88
C TYR A 124 -0.09 -14.14 6.73
N ASP A 125 0.11 -14.82 5.59
CA ASP A 125 0.67 -14.19 4.40
C ASP A 125 -0.26 -13.10 3.85
N ALA A 126 -1.57 -13.37 3.83
CA ALA A 126 -2.57 -12.39 3.40
C ALA A 126 -2.64 -11.20 4.35
N GLU A 127 -2.60 -11.41 5.67
CA GLU A 127 -2.57 -10.35 6.68
C GLU A 127 -1.39 -9.42 6.47
N LYS A 128 -0.18 -9.97 6.35
CA LYS A 128 1.04 -9.20 6.08
C LYS A 128 0.90 -8.34 4.82
N ALA A 129 0.39 -8.93 3.73
CA ALA A 129 0.22 -8.22 2.46
C ALA A 129 -0.82 -7.09 2.56
N LEU A 130 -1.95 -7.32 3.27
CA LEU A 130 -2.99 -6.32 3.46
C LEU A 130 -2.58 -5.21 4.43
N ALA A 131 -1.90 -5.55 5.53
CA ALA A 131 -1.41 -4.57 6.50
C ALA A 131 -0.49 -3.53 5.84
N VAL A 132 0.44 -3.98 4.99
CA VAL A 132 1.32 -3.09 4.22
C VAL A 132 0.51 -2.16 3.30
N ARG A 133 -0.56 -2.66 2.66
CA ARG A 133 -1.38 -1.84 1.75
C ARG A 133 -2.28 -0.84 2.48
N LEU A 134 -2.72 -1.18 3.68
CA LEU A 134 -3.56 -0.32 4.52
C LEU A 134 -2.75 0.75 5.28
N ASP A 135 -1.44 0.57 5.44
CA ASP A 135 -0.53 1.57 6.01
C ASP A 135 -0.10 2.60 4.94
N ARG A 136 -1.05 3.41 4.46
CA ARG A 136 -0.79 4.43 3.44
C ARG A 136 0.25 5.47 3.87
N PRO A 137 0.14 6.10 5.06
CA PRO A 137 1.15 7.08 5.49
C PRO A 137 2.55 6.50 5.56
N GLY A 138 2.71 5.29 6.10
CA GLY A 138 4.00 4.61 6.18
C GLY A 138 4.56 4.26 4.81
N ARG A 139 3.74 3.78 3.88
CA ARG A 139 4.18 3.42 2.52
C ARG A 139 4.77 4.61 1.75
N ILE A 140 4.09 5.76 1.74
CA ILE A 140 4.58 6.93 1.01
C ILE A 140 5.77 7.56 1.73
N ALA A 141 5.80 7.55 3.06
CA ALA A 141 6.94 8.03 3.85
C ALA A 141 8.18 7.14 3.67
N ALA A 142 8.01 5.82 3.47
CA ALA A 142 9.12 4.90 3.18
C ALA A 142 9.69 5.08 1.77
N ALA A 143 8.95 5.66 0.83
CA ALA A 143 9.36 5.86 -0.57
C ALA A 143 10.34 7.03 -0.72
N ARG A 144 11.51 6.99 -0.08
CA ARG A 144 12.49 8.09 -0.05
C ARG A 144 13.06 8.45 -1.42
N LEU A 145 13.19 7.47 -2.32
CA LEU A 145 13.61 7.65 -3.71
C LEU A 145 12.46 7.31 -4.65
N TYR A 146 12.05 8.30 -5.43
CA TYR A 146 10.95 8.23 -6.40
C TYR A 146 11.53 8.40 -7.80
N VAL A 147 11.44 7.38 -8.66
CA VAL A 147 12.01 7.41 -10.02
C VAL A 147 10.92 7.65 -11.04
N ILE A 148 11.08 8.74 -11.82
CA ILE A 148 10.16 9.10 -12.90
C ILE A 148 10.64 8.44 -14.18
N LEU A 149 9.77 7.62 -14.76
CA LEU A 149 10.02 6.85 -15.97
C LEU A 149 9.41 7.54 -17.17
N THR A 150 10.22 7.83 -18.18
CA THR A 150 9.78 8.33 -19.50
C THR A 150 10.68 7.73 -20.60
N GLU A 151 10.05 7.24 -21.67
CA GLU A 151 10.75 6.57 -22.78
C GLU A 151 11.69 7.53 -23.53
N ALA A 152 11.32 8.81 -23.60
CA ALA A 152 12.03 9.80 -24.41
C ALA A 152 13.51 9.99 -24.04
N ILE A 153 13.89 9.73 -22.79
CA ILE A 153 15.27 9.91 -22.32
C ILE A 153 15.86 8.63 -21.69
N ALA A 154 15.12 7.55 -21.65
CA ALA A 154 15.61 6.27 -21.14
C ALA A 154 16.54 5.61 -22.17
N LEU A 155 17.74 5.20 -21.74
CA LEU A 155 18.71 4.50 -22.60
C LEU A 155 18.36 3.04 -22.85
N ARG A 156 17.38 2.51 -22.14
CA ARG A 156 16.93 1.11 -22.15
C ARG A 156 15.40 1.04 -22.07
N PRO A 157 14.77 -0.09 -22.44
CA PRO A 157 13.32 -0.28 -22.25
C PRO A 157 12.89 0.01 -20.82
N LEU A 158 11.75 0.71 -20.65
CA LEU A 158 11.30 1.21 -19.33
C LEU A 158 11.15 0.09 -18.27
N GLU A 159 10.75 -1.13 -18.68
CA GLU A 159 10.67 -2.25 -17.77
C GLU A 159 12.04 -2.71 -17.23
N ALA A 160 13.10 -2.59 -18.07
CA ALA A 160 14.46 -2.89 -17.64
C ALA A 160 14.98 -1.83 -16.67
N VAL A 161 14.76 -0.55 -16.99
CA VAL A 161 15.09 0.58 -16.10
C VAL A 161 14.35 0.47 -14.76
N ALA A 162 13.05 0.21 -14.80
CA ALA A 162 12.23 0.05 -13.60
C ALA A 162 12.75 -1.08 -12.70
N ARG A 163 13.07 -2.24 -13.30
CA ARG A 163 13.65 -3.38 -12.58
C ARG A 163 14.97 -3.03 -11.91
N ALA A 164 15.84 -2.32 -12.63
CA ALA A 164 17.13 -1.88 -12.11
C ALA A 164 16.98 -0.83 -10.98
N ALA A 165 16.14 0.20 -11.18
CA ALA A 165 15.86 1.20 -10.17
C ALA A 165 15.29 0.60 -8.87
N LEU A 166 14.35 -0.35 -9.00
CA LEU A 166 13.77 -1.10 -7.87
C LEU A 166 14.81 -1.99 -7.17
N ALA A 167 15.72 -2.63 -7.93
CA ALA A 167 16.83 -3.39 -7.36
C ALA A 167 17.82 -2.48 -6.62
N GLY A 168 17.97 -1.23 -7.06
CA GLY A 168 18.73 -0.18 -6.39
C GLY A 168 18.01 0.43 -5.19
N GLY A 169 16.76 0.02 -4.89
CA GLY A 169 15.99 0.42 -3.72
C GLY A 169 15.02 1.58 -3.93
N ALA A 170 14.65 1.92 -5.18
CA ALA A 170 13.60 2.91 -5.42
C ALA A 170 12.28 2.47 -4.73
N GLY A 171 11.71 3.35 -3.89
CA GLY A 171 10.46 3.08 -3.16
C GLY A 171 9.21 3.46 -3.93
N ALA A 172 9.34 4.29 -4.97
CA ALA A 172 8.25 4.63 -5.87
C ALA A 172 8.73 4.77 -7.32
N LEU A 173 7.87 4.40 -8.26
CA LEU A 173 8.00 4.65 -9.69
C LEU A 173 6.86 5.56 -10.16
N GLN A 174 7.14 6.49 -11.07
CA GLN A 174 6.11 7.25 -11.78
C GLN A 174 6.17 6.95 -13.26
N LEU A 175 5.07 6.49 -13.83
CA LEU A 175 4.94 6.38 -15.28
C LEU A 175 4.49 7.73 -15.84
N ARG A 176 5.42 8.43 -16.52
CA ARG A 176 5.19 9.77 -17.09
C ARG A 176 5.40 9.74 -18.60
N GLU A 177 4.33 9.51 -19.33
CA GLU A 177 4.32 9.47 -20.78
C GLU A 177 3.23 10.39 -21.33
N LYS A 178 3.67 11.46 -22.00
CA LYS A 178 2.75 12.47 -22.52
C LYS A 178 2.26 12.18 -23.94
N SER A 179 3.01 11.38 -24.68
CA SER A 179 2.73 11.07 -26.10
C SER A 179 2.09 9.72 -26.33
N TRP A 180 2.03 8.85 -25.30
CA TRP A 180 1.47 7.50 -25.48
C TRP A 180 -0.06 7.51 -25.51
N GLY A 181 -0.61 6.73 -26.46
CA GLY A 181 -2.03 6.40 -26.42
C GLY A 181 -2.37 5.54 -25.21
N THR A 182 -3.62 5.61 -24.74
CA THR A 182 -4.12 4.94 -23.53
C THR A 182 -3.84 3.43 -23.52
N ARG A 183 -3.98 2.74 -24.67
CA ARG A 183 -3.72 1.30 -24.78
C ARG A 183 -2.27 0.94 -24.41
N LYS A 184 -1.27 1.67 -24.94
CA LYS A 184 0.16 1.45 -24.60
C LYS A 184 0.41 1.79 -23.13
N LEU A 185 -0.12 2.92 -22.65
CA LEU A 185 0.02 3.37 -21.27
C LEU A 185 -0.49 2.33 -20.26
N VAL A 186 -1.68 1.82 -20.46
CA VAL A 186 -2.28 0.78 -19.58
C VAL A 186 -1.51 -0.53 -19.64
N ARG A 187 -1.13 -0.98 -20.84
CA ARG A 187 -0.37 -2.23 -21.01
C ARG A 187 0.98 -2.19 -20.29
N VAL A 188 1.77 -1.14 -20.50
CA VAL A 188 3.09 -0.97 -19.87
C VAL A 188 2.91 -0.70 -18.37
N GLY A 189 1.95 0.15 -17.99
CA GLY A 189 1.65 0.44 -16.60
C GLY A 189 1.35 -0.80 -15.76
N ARG A 190 0.58 -1.76 -16.29
CA ARG A 190 0.32 -3.05 -15.60
C ARG A 190 1.59 -3.88 -15.38
N ARG A 191 2.52 -3.87 -16.35
CA ARG A 191 3.81 -4.56 -16.19
C ARG A 191 4.67 -3.89 -15.12
N LEU A 192 4.73 -2.56 -15.14
CA LEU A 192 5.46 -1.78 -14.13
C LEU A 192 4.85 -1.95 -12.73
N LEU A 193 3.53 -2.01 -12.62
CA LEU A 193 2.82 -2.26 -11.35
C LEU A 193 3.23 -3.63 -10.76
N ASN A 194 3.28 -4.66 -11.59
CA ASN A 194 3.70 -6.00 -11.15
C ASN A 194 5.16 -6.00 -10.67
N LEU A 195 6.06 -5.24 -11.33
CA LEU A 195 7.44 -5.08 -10.89
C LEU A 195 7.54 -4.35 -9.55
N ALA A 196 6.80 -3.24 -9.39
CA ALA A 196 6.77 -2.45 -8.17
C ALA A 196 6.22 -3.28 -6.99
N ARG A 197 5.09 -3.96 -7.17
CA ARG A 197 4.46 -4.80 -6.13
C ARG A 197 5.38 -5.91 -5.61
N ARG A 198 6.16 -6.56 -6.47
CA ARG A 198 7.14 -7.60 -6.07
C ARG A 198 8.26 -7.06 -5.17
N ARG A 199 8.46 -5.75 -5.13
CA ARG A 199 9.48 -5.07 -4.33
C ARG A 199 8.89 -4.19 -3.23
N GLY A 200 7.57 -4.25 -3.00
CA GLY A 200 6.88 -3.41 -2.03
C GLY A 200 6.88 -1.91 -2.37
N ALA A 201 7.25 -1.55 -3.61
CA ALA A 201 7.29 -0.17 -4.09
C ALA A 201 5.93 0.28 -4.65
N LEU A 202 5.75 1.59 -4.78
CA LEU A 202 4.57 2.23 -5.33
C LEU A 202 4.68 2.43 -6.85
N LEU A 203 3.59 2.25 -7.58
CA LEU A 203 3.44 2.78 -8.94
C LEU A 203 2.44 3.93 -8.96
N ILE A 204 2.89 5.09 -9.39
CA ILE A 204 2.10 6.30 -9.58
C ILE A 204 2.01 6.60 -11.08
N VAL A 205 0.85 7.04 -11.55
CA VAL A 205 0.67 7.49 -12.94
C VAL A 205 0.65 9.02 -12.98
N ASN A 206 1.33 9.61 -13.95
CA ASN A 206 1.35 11.06 -14.11
C ASN A 206 0.11 11.53 -14.89
N ASP A 207 -0.58 12.58 -14.42
CA ASP A 207 -1.70 13.31 -15.03
C ASP A 207 -2.99 12.48 -15.29
N ARG A 208 -2.86 11.23 -15.73
CA ARG A 208 -3.93 10.39 -16.28
C ARG A 208 -4.64 9.55 -15.21
N VAL A 209 -5.66 10.12 -14.58
CA VAL A 209 -6.49 9.46 -13.54
C VAL A 209 -7.22 8.24 -14.11
N ASP A 210 -7.74 8.32 -15.34
CA ASP A 210 -8.38 7.22 -16.06
C ASP A 210 -7.43 6.03 -16.27
N ALA A 211 -6.19 6.29 -16.67
CA ALA A 211 -5.17 5.27 -16.82
C ALA A 211 -4.75 4.67 -15.46
N ALA A 212 -4.59 5.50 -14.43
CA ALA A 212 -4.29 5.04 -13.08
C ALA A 212 -5.35 4.05 -12.58
N ARG A 213 -6.65 4.38 -12.76
CA ARG A 213 -7.77 3.49 -12.43
C ARG A 213 -7.73 2.19 -13.23
N SER A 214 -7.52 2.29 -14.55
CA SER A 214 -7.49 1.12 -15.46
C SER A 214 -6.30 0.18 -15.20
N ILE A 215 -5.17 0.72 -14.78
CA ILE A 215 -3.96 -0.03 -14.41
C ILE A 215 -4.15 -0.71 -13.05
N GLY A 216 -4.91 -0.12 -12.14
CA GLY A 216 -4.94 -0.43 -10.72
C GLY A 216 -3.68 0.07 -10.01
N ALA A 217 -3.15 1.22 -10.46
CA ALA A 217 -1.96 1.85 -9.90
C ALA A 217 -2.20 2.28 -8.44
N ASP A 218 -1.12 2.43 -7.67
CA ASP A 218 -1.21 2.87 -6.27
C ASP A 218 -1.67 4.32 -6.15
N GLY A 219 -1.55 5.14 -7.22
CA GLY A 219 -2.05 6.51 -7.20
C GLY A 219 -1.72 7.30 -8.47
N VAL A 220 -1.93 8.61 -8.39
CA VAL A 220 -1.71 9.57 -9.47
C VAL A 220 -0.94 10.80 -8.96
N HIS A 221 -0.12 11.40 -9.82
CA HIS A 221 0.52 12.68 -9.56
C HIS A 221 -0.04 13.75 -10.51
N LEU A 222 -0.53 14.84 -9.96
CA LEU A 222 -1.27 15.88 -10.67
C LEU A 222 -0.57 17.24 -10.57
N GLY A 223 -0.52 17.93 -11.69
CA GLY A 223 -0.11 19.31 -11.77
C GLY A 223 -1.31 20.26 -11.72
N ARG A 224 -1.05 21.55 -11.69
CA ARG A 224 -2.07 22.60 -11.56
C ARG A 224 -3.12 22.63 -12.69
N LYS A 225 -2.74 22.16 -13.90
CA LYS A 225 -3.63 22.16 -15.07
C LYS A 225 -4.35 20.82 -15.27
N ASP A 226 -4.04 19.84 -14.43
CA ASP A 226 -4.63 18.51 -14.52
C ASP A 226 -5.94 18.45 -13.74
N MET A 227 -6.52 17.26 -13.62
CA MET A 227 -7.76 17.04 -12.88
C MET A 227 -7.63 17.51 -11.42
N PRO A 228 -8.62 18.22 -10.85
CA PRO A 228 -8.63 18.58 -9.42
C PRO A 228 -8.48 17.35 -8.51
N LEU A 229 -7.74 17.49 -7.40
CA LEU A 229 -7.49 16.40 -6.45
C LEU A 229 -8.78 15.78 -5.90
N SER A 230 -9.79 16.59 -5.63
CA SER A 230 -11.11 16.13 -5.16
C SER A 230 -11.80 15.20 -6.17
N GLU A 231 -11.72 15.54 -7.47
CA GLU A 231 -12.28 14.71 -8.54
C GLU A 231 -11.48 13.41 -8.72
N ALA A 232 -10.14 13.51 -8.69
CA ALA A 232 -9.28 12.34 -8.74
C ALA A 232 -9.52 11.39 -7.57
N ARG A 233 -9.74 11.93 -6.35
CA ARG A 233 -10.11 11.15 -5.16
C ARG A 233 -11.44 10.42 -5.37
N ARG A 234 -12.45 11.09 -5.93
CA ARG A 234 -13.76 10.49 -6.21
C ARG A 234 -13.67 9.32 -7.20
N ILE A 235 -12.79 9.42 -8.21
CA ILE A 235 -12.60 8.38 -9.22
C ILE A 235 -11.76 7.21 -8.70
N LEU A 236 -10.67 7.50 -7.97
CA LEU A 236 -9.70 6.48 -7.54
C LEU A 236 -10.03 5.86 -6.18
N GLY A 237 -10.90 6.51 -5.38
CA GLY A 237 -11.23 6.08 -4.03
C GLY A 237 -10.20 6.52 -2.97
N ASP A 238 -10.50 6.23 -1.70
CA ASP A 238 -9.77 6.75 -0.55
C ASP A 238 -8.38 6.13 -0.37
N PHE A 239 -8.11 4.99 -0.97
CA PHE A 239 -6.84 4.26 -0.82
C PHE A 239 -5.79 4.61 -1.89
N ALA A 240 -6.15 5.36 -2.93
CA ALA A 240 -5.18 5.83 -3.92
C ALA A 240 -4.34 6.99 -3.36
N PHE A 241 -3.04 7.02 -3.72
CA PHE A 241 -2.19 8.16 -3.41
C PHE A 241 -2.41 9.30 -4.40
N LEU A 242 -2.65 10.49 -3.89
CA LEU A 242 -2.74 11.70 -4.69
C LEU A 242 -1.52 12.59 -4.42
N GLY A 243 -0.67 12.75 -5.43
CA GLY A 243 0.44 13.68 -5.38
C GLY A 243 0.11 14.98 -6.07
N ALA A 244 0.63 16.09 -5.55
CA ALA A 244 0.44 17.40 -6.14
C ALA A 244 1.76 18.10 -6.43
N THR A 245 1.90 18.65 -7.63
CA THR A 245 2.96 19.63 -7.96
C THR A 245 2.58 20.99 -7.40
N THR A 246 3.49 21.61 -6.64
CA THR A 246 3.26 22.91 -6.03
C THR A 246 4.44 23.85 -6.27
N HIS A 247 4.13 25.14 -6.49
CA HIS A 247 5.10 26.17 -6.80
C HIS A 247 5.03 27.38 -5.86
N SER A 248 4.08 27.38 -4.92
CA SER A 248 3.92 28.39 -3.88
C SER A 248 3.34 27.78 -2.61
N ILE A 249 3.51 28.48 -1.48
CA ILE A 249 2.92 28.09 -0.19
C ILE A 249 1.39 28.05 -0.27
N ALA A 250 0.78 28.96 -1.02
CA ALA A 250 -0.67 29.00 -1.21
C ALA A 250 -1.17 27.73 -1.94
N GLU A 251 -0.46 27.32 -3.03
CA GLU A 251 -0.76 26.08 -3.74
C GLU A 251 -0.58 24.83 -2.86
N ALA A 252 0.51 24.80 -2.08
CA ALA A 252 0.75 23.69 -1.16
C ALA A 252 -0.38 23.54 -0.11
N ARG A 253 -0.76 24.65 0.53
CA ARG A 253 -1.89 24.66 1.47
C ARG A 253 -3.21 24.24 0.81
N ALA A 254 -3.47 24.68 -0.41
CA ALA A 254 -4.65 24.27 -1.15
C ALA A 254 -4.62 22.78 -1.45
N ALA A 255 -3.50 22.23 -1.95
CA ALA A 255 -3.35 20.81 -2.22
C ALA A 255 -3.57 19.95 -0.97
N LEU A 256 -3.01 20.35 0.18
CA LEU A 256 -3.22 19.66 1.47
C LEU A 256 -4.69 19.66 1.89
N ARG A 257 -5.38 20.81 1.80
CA ARG A 257 -6.82 20.89 2.10
C ARG A 257 -7.67 20.01 1.18
N HIS A 258 -7.24 19.80 -0.07
CA HIS A 258 -7.93 18.93 -1.03
C HIS A 258 -7.45 17.47 -1.00
N GLY A 259 -6.73 17.07 0.06
CA GLY A 259 -6.39 15.68 0.33
C GLY A 259 -5.20 15.14 -0.45
N ALA A 260 -4.20 15.97 -0.76
CA ALA A 260 -2.93 15.49 -1.26
C ALA A 260 -2.24 14.61 -0.20
N ASP A 261 -1.78 13.44 -0.62
CA ASP A 261 -1.04 12.48 0.24
C ASP A 261 0.47 12.76 0.23
N TYR A 262 0.95 13.51 -0.75
CA TYR A 262 2.32 14.02 -0.84
C TYR A 262 2.40 15.21 -1.79
N LEU A 263 3.44 16.03 -1.61
CA LEU A 263 3.71 17.18 -2.46
C LEU A 263 5.01 16.98 -3.25
N SER A 264 5.15 17.66 -4.38
CA SER A 264 6.45 17.84 -5.04
C SER A 264 6.88 19.30 -5.02
N CYS A 265 8.19 19.51 -4.78
CA CYS A 265 8.82 20.79 -4.63
C CYS A 265 9.97 20.93 -5.64
N GLY A 266 9.85 21.84 -6.59
CA GLY A 266 10.92 22.03 -7.56
C GLY A 266 10.58 22.98 -8.72
N PRO A 267 11.51 23.09 -9.72
CA PRO A 267 12.81 22.42 -9.75
C PRO A 267 13.79 22.97 -8.70
N MET A 268 14.61 22.07 -8.12
CA MET A 268 15.64 22.45 -7.16
C MET A 268 16.89 23.01 -7.84
N PHE A 269 17.22 22.44 -8.99
CA PHE A 269 18.36 22.83 -9.84
C PHE A 269 17.89 22.97 -11.30
N PRO A 270 18.65 23.65 -12.16
CA PRO A 270 18.40 23.64 -13.61
C PRO A 270 18.28 22.20 -14.13
N THR A 271 17.42 21.99 -15.11
CA THR A 271 17.15 20.65 -15.65
C THR A 271 16.72 20.72 -17.13
N ASP A 272 17.28 19.87 -17.94
CA ASP A 272 16.93 19.75 -19.36
C ASP A 272 15.53 19.16 -19.59
N THR A 273 14.99 18.46 -18.60
CA THR A 273 13.65 17.87 -18.69
C THR A 273 12.54 18.94 -18.71
N LYS A 274 12.80 20.13 -18.15
CA LYS A 274 11.92 21.30 -18.17
C LYS A 274 12.78 22.58 -18.18
N PRO A 275 13.40 22.94 -19.32
CA PRO A 275 14.36 24.05 -19.39
C PRO A 275 13.73 25.40 -19.04
N ASP A 276 12.44 25.58 -19.36
CA ASP A 276 11.71 26.85 -19.17
C ASP A 276 11.31 27.15 -17.70
N VAL A 277 11.64 26.27 -16.77
CA VAL A 277 11.22 26.46 -15.37
C VAL A 277 12.41 26.86 -14.51
N THR A 278 12.36 28.08 -13.98
CA THR A 278 13.37 28.59 -13.03
C THR A 278 13.35 27.85 -11.71
N PRO A 279 14.50 27.48 -11.14
CA PRO A 279 14.59 26.87 -9.81
C PRO A 279 13.92 27.72 -8.73
N ARG A 280 13.10 27.11 -7.89
CA ARG A 280 12.32 27.80 -6.84
C ARG A 280 13.15 28.17 -5.60
N GLY A 281 14.38 27.69 -5.54
CA GLY A 281 15.27 27.96 -4.42
C GLY A 281 15.01 27.09 -3.19
N PHE A 282 16.02 27.01 -2.33
CA PHE A 282 15.98 26.16 -1.13
C PHE A 282 15.08 26.73 -0.03
N TRP A 283 14.74 28.03 -0.07
CA TRP A 283 13.82 28.64 0.88
C TRP A 283 12.41 28.01 0.80
N TYR A 284 11.94 27.75 -0.43
CA TYR A 284 10.63 27.12 -0.66
C TYR A 284 10.60 25.68 -0.12
N ALA A 285 11.66 24.93 -0.34
CA ALA A 285 11.80 23.59 0.20
C ALA A 285 11.76 23.55 1.75
N ARG A 286 12.48 24.48 2.40
CA ARG A 286 12.45 24.65 3.87
C ARG A 286 11.08 25.06 4.38
N ALA A 287 10.39 25.93 3.65
CA ALA A 287 9.05 26.38 4.04
C ALA A 287 8.03 25.23 3.93
N LEU A 288 8.13 24.39 2.89
CA LEU A 288 7.27 23.21 2.72
C LEU A 288 7.55 22.14 3.78
N GLU A 289 8.80 21.89 4.12
CA GLU A 289 9.18 20.93 5.15
C GLU A 289 8.52 21.26 6.50
N ARG A 290 8.48 22.55 6.86
CA ARG A 290 7.84 23.02 8.10
C ARG A 290 6.31 23.07 8.04
N LEU A 291 5.76 23.22 6.83
CA LEU A 291 4.32 23.38 6.62
C LEU A 291 3.59 22.04 6.54
N SER A 292 4.25 20.99 6.03
CA SER A 292 3.59 19.80 5.53
C SER A 292 3.75 18.62 6.49
N ASP A 293 2.62 18.02 6.89
CA ASP A 293 2.59 16.75 7.63
C ASP A 293 2.69 15.54 6.71
N VAL A 294 2.66 15.75 5.38
CA VAL A 294 2.84 14.69 4.38
C VAL A 294 4.22 14.80 3.72
N PRO A 295 4.76 13.70 3.16
CA PRO A 295 6.05 13.73 2.49
C PRO A 295 6.13 14.77 1.36
N VAL A 296 7.23 15.52 1.32
CA VAL A 296 7.54 16.47 0.25
C VAL A 296 8.71 15.95 -0.56
N PHE A 297 8.47 15.63 -1.84
CA PHE A 297 9.49 15.15 -2.75
C PHE A 297 10.16 16.33 -3.46
N ALA A 298 11.44 16.56 -3.19
CA ALA A 298 12.23 17.49 -3.96
C ALA A 298 12.49 16.94 -5.37
N ILE A 299 12.33 17.78 -6.40
CA ILE A 299 12.45 17.37 -7.79
C ILE A 299 13.22 18.40 -8.64
N GLY A 300 13.80 17.98 -9.74
CA GLY A 300 14.43 18.81 -10.77
C GLY A 300 15.93 18.98 -10.59
N GLY A 301 16.69 18.45 -11.55
CA GLY A 301 18.15 18.55 -11.63
C GLY A 301 18.90 17.88 -10.46
N ILE A 302 18.25 16.99 -9.73
CA ILE A 302 18.87 16.32 -8.56
C ILE A 302 19.71 15.15 -9.04
N THR A 303 20.96 15.11 -8.58
CA THR A 303 21.95 14.06 -8.84
C THR A 303 22.50 13.53 -7.52
N PRO A 304 23.20 12.39 -7.52
CA PRO A 304 23.89 11.94 -6.31
C PRO A 304 24.94 12.95 -5.79
N LEU A 305 25.47 13.82 -6.62
CA LEU A 305 26.50 14.81 -6.22
C LEU A 305 25.89 16.03 -5.49
N ASN A 306 24.66 16.43 -5.83
CA ASN A 306 24.05 17.63 -5.28
C ASN A 306 22.90 17.37 -4.28
N VAL A 307 22.47 16.12 -4.10
CA VAL A 307 21.34 15.76 -3.21
C VAL A 307 21.56 16.19 -1.76
N THR A 308 22.80 16.26 -1.28
CA THR A 308 23.10 16.72 0.09
C THR A 308 22.66 18.16 0.33
N ARG A 309 22.68 19.02 -0.69
CA ARG A 309 22.13 20.38 -0.63
C ARG A 309 20.60 20.37 -0.46
N VAL A 310 19.91 19.40 -1.07
CA VAL A 310 18.47 19.21 -0.83
C VAL A 310 18.24 18.79 0.61
N LEU A 311 19.00 17.82 1.11
CA LEU A 311 18.87 17.31 2.48
C LEU A 311 19.12 18.39 3.54
N SER A 312 19.94 19.40 3.26
CA SER A 312 20.16 20.55 4.17
C SER A 312 18.93 21.45 4.36
N THR A 313 17.86 21.25 3.55
CA THR A 313 16.57 21.94 3.74
C THR A 313 15.66 21.27 4.76
N GLY A 314 15.97 20.07 5.22
CA GLY A 314 15.09 19.24 6.04
C GLY A 314 14.38 18.13 5.24
N LEU A 315 14.17 18.31 3.94
CA LEU A 315 13.50 17.30 3.10
C LEU A 315 14.27 15.98 3.09
N ARG A 316 13.53 14.88 3.04
CA ARG A 316 14.07 13.51 3.10
C ARG A 316 13.67 12.64 1.90
N HIS A 317 12.85 13.17 0.99
CA HIS A 317 12.32 12.48 -0.16
C HIS A 317 12.75 13.20 -1.44
N VAL A 318 13.20 12.45 -2.43
CA VAL A 318 13.60 13.02 -3.73
C VAL A 318 12.93 12.27 -4.87
N ALA A 319 12.51 13.04 -5.89
CA ALA A 319 12.02 12.53 -7.15
C ALA A 319 13.06 12.83 -8.24
N VAL A 320 13.50 11.81 -8.96
CA VAL A 320 14.55 11.89 -9.94
C VAL A 320 14.11 11.30 -11.29
N CYS A 321 14.65 11.81 -12.36
CA CYS A 321 14.40 11.33 -13.72
C CYS A 321 15.71 10.93 -14.40
N SER A 322 16.29 11.81 -15.20
CA SER A 322 17.48 11.53 -16.03
C SER A 322 18.65 10.94 -15.26
N SER A 323 18.92 11.42 -14.05
CA SER A 323 20.02 10.92 -13.21
C SER A 323 19.95 9.42 -12.83
N VAL A 324 18.81 8.78 -13.07
CA VAL A 324 18.65 7.33 -12.91
C VAL A 324 18.31 6.67 -14.25
N ILE A 325 17.32 7.18 -14.99
CA ILE A 325 16.83 6.47 -16.18
C ILE A 325 17.75 6.58 -17.40
N ALA A 326 18.61 7.62 -17.44
CA ALA A 326 19.63 7.80 -18.45
C ALA A 326 21.05 7.43 -17.94
N ALA A 327 21.15 6.76 -16.80
CA ALA A 327 22.41 6.25 -16.30
C ALA A 327 22.79 4.92 -17.00
N ASP A 328 24.09 4.70 -17.21
CA ASP A 328 24.60 3.41 -17.71
C ASP A 328 24.21 2.25 -16.82
N ASP A 329 24.19 2.46 -15.51
CA ASP A 329 23.67 1.52 -14.52
C ASP A 329 22.62 2.20 -13.63
N PRO A 330 21.33 2.09 -13.95
CA PRO A 330 20.26 2.67 -13.16
C PRO A 330 20.17 2.12 -11.73
N ALA A 331 20.60 0.87 -11.49
CA ALA A 331 20.59 0.28 -10.16
C ALA A 331 21.66 0.90 -9.27
N ALA A 332 22.90 1.06 -9.79
CA ALA A 332 23.97 1.74 -9.08
C ALA A 332 23.64 3.21 -8.80
N ALA A 333 23.02 3.91 -9.79
CA ALA A 333 22.57 5.28 -9.62
C ALA A 333 21.52 5.42 -8.50
N ALA A 334 20.49 4.58 -8.49
CA ALA A 334 19.47 4.55 -7.44
C ALA A 334 20.09 4.25 -6.06
N LYS A 335 20.97 3.27 -5.96
CA LYS A 335 21.69 2.93 -4.74
C LYS A 335 22.57 4.08 -4.23
N ALA A 336 23.19 4.84 -5.13
CA ALA A 336 23.97 6.01 -4.79
C ALA A 336 23.14 7.13 -4.14
N PHE A 337 21.90 7.33 -4.60
CA PHE A 337 20.93 8.23 -3.92
C PHE A 337 20.61 7.74 -2.52
N LEU A 338 20.20 6.50 -2.37
CA LEU A 338 19.76 5.96 -1.07
C LEU A 338 20.87 6.01 0.00
N ARG A 339 22.11 5.66 -0.36
CA ARG A 339 23.26 5.80 0.56
C ARG A 339 23.39 7.22 1.12
N ARG A 340 23.06 8.26 0.36
CA ARG A 340 23.11 9.65 0.82
C ARG A 340 21.87 10.04 1.63
N LEU A 341 20.70 9.54 1.23
CA LEU A 341 19.44 9.75 1.96
C LEU A 341 19.46 9.10 3.35
N GLU A 342 20.17 7.98 3.53
CA GLU A 342 20.29 7.23 4.79
C GLU A 342 21.33 7.82 5.74
N ARG A 343 22.41 8.42 5.23
CA ARG A 343 23.52 8.96 6.05
C ARG A 343 23.13 10.10 6.98
N ILE A 344 22.00 10.73 6.77
CA ILE A 344 21.48 11.79 7.64
C ILE A 344 20.42 11.18 8.56
N GLN A 345 20.85 10.49 9.61
CA GLN A 345 20.01 10.19 10.77
C GLN A 345 19.76 11.51 11.51
N VAL A 346 18.55 12.07 11.37
CA VAL A 346 18.09 13.10 12.30
C VAL A 346 17.46 12.36 13.49
N PRO A 347 17.69 12.81 14.74
CA PRO A 347 16.94 12.31 15.89
C PRO A 347 15.44 12.44 15.60
N VAL A 348 14.69 11.37 15.82
CA VAL A 348 13.23 11.40 15.81
C VAL A 348 12.81 12.53 16.77
N PRO A 349 12.06 13.56 16.35
CA PRO A 349 11.51 14.52 17.28
C PRO A 349 10.63 13.72 18.24
N MET A 350 11.01 13.74 19.53
CA MET A 350 10.15 13.23 20.59
C MET A 350 8.84 14.02 20.48
N GLY A 351 7.74 13.31 20.27
CA GLY A 351 6.41 13.87 20.20
C GLY A 351 6.14 14.80 21.40
N PRO A 352 5.27 15.80 21.27
CA PRO A 352 5.01 16.75 22.32
C PRO A 352 4.59 16.00 23.58
N GLY A 353 5.42 16.11 24.62
CA GLY A 353 5.20 15.53 25.92
C GLY A 353 3.80 15.96 26.41
N ARG A 354 3.04 15.00 26.91
CA ARG A 354 1.85 15.25 27.72
C ARG A 354 2.24 16.27 28.79
N ARG A 355 1.74 17.48 28.69
CA ARG A 355 1.73 18.41 29.85
C ARG A 355 0.70 17.84 30.83
N ALA A 356 1.15 17.67 32.05
CA ALA A 356 0.38 17.27 33.21
C ALA A 356 -0.76 18.27 33.49
#